data_92b56116322ead7f345166fad0d2f5be
#
_entry.id   92b56116322ead7f345166fad0d2f5be
#
_cell.length_a   1.000
_cell.length_b   1.000
_cell.length_c   1.000
_cell.angle_alpha   90.00
_cell.angle_beta   90.00
_cell.angle_gamma   90.00
#
_symmetry.space_group_name_H-M   'P 1'
#
loop_
_entity.id
_entity.type
_entity.pdbx_description
1 polymer ?
#
loop_
_entity_poly.entity_id
_entity_poly.type
_entity_poly.pdbx_seq_one_letter_code
_entity_poly.pdbx_strand_id
1 'polypeptide(L)'
;MTYQECIDWLFLQLPMYQRSGELAYKADIGNIVLACGKLGNPHKTFKSVHITGTNGKGSTSHMIASVFQEAGYKTGLYTSPHLKDFRERIRINGEMISRNSVIDFVESNKECFTEIGMSFFEMTVAMAFHHFSKEKVDIAIIETGLGGRLDSTNIITPELSIITNVGLDHTNLLGDTIEKIAIEKAGIIKPNIAVVIGRYQESTLPIFKEIADTKNSKLIVSKPTTLSTDLLGSYQKENLSTANTSIELLIELGWKISEKNIVDGFKNVQKNTSLQGRWTVLNTSPLTICDTGHNVDGILMLVEQIKKISYENLHFVLGMVGDKSINDILNLLPKDAIYYFCKADIPRALSEVELEKSAAKDALYGKSFSSVKDAFESAKSKASKNDLIFVGGSTFTVAEIL
;
A
#
# COMPACT_ATOMS: atom_id res chain seq x y z
N MET A 1 25.43 -4.51 15.38
CA MET A 1 24.43 -5.57 15.05
C MET A 1 24.56 -5.96 13.56
N THR A 2 24.23 -7.20 13.21
CA THR A 2 23.99 -7.56 11.80
C THR A 2 22.67 -6.97 11.31
N TYR A 3 22.47 -6.90 10.00
CA TYR A 3 21.17 -6.43 9.44
C TYR A 3 20.00 -7.29 9.93
N GLN A 4 20.17 -8.61 10.00
CA GLN A 4 19.12 -9.50 10.47
C GLN A 4 18.77 -9.27 11.95
N GLU A 5 19.77 -9.10 12.80
CA GLU A 5 19.54 -8.76 14.22
C GLU A 5 18.80 -7.42 14.38
N CYS A 6 19.08 -6.43 13.51
CA CYS A 6 18.35 -5.16 13.51
C CYS A 6 16.88 -5.36 13.12
N ILE A 7 16.61 -6.14 12.08
CA ILE A 7 15.24 -6.44 11.62
C ILE A 7 14.47 -7.23 12.67
N ASP A 8 15.10 -8.24 13.26
CA ASP A 8 14.50 -9.05 14.34
C ASP A 8 14.18 -8.18 15.56
N TRP A 9 15.12 -7.29 15.93
CA TRP A 9 14.89 -6.34 17.02
C TRP A 9 13.70 -5.40 16.72
N LEU A 10 13.62 -4.82 15.52
CA LEU A 10 12.50 -3.97 15.10
C LEU A 10 11.17 -4.72 15.20
N PHE A 11 11.15 -6.00 14.82
CA PHE A 11 9.93 -6.81 14.87
C PHE A 11 9.53 -7.24 16.28
N LEU A 12 10.46 -7.27 17.23
CA LEU A 12 10.22 -7.67 18.63
C LEU A 12 9.76 -6.51 19.52
N GLN A 13 10.04 -5.26 19.17
CA GLN A 13 9.90 -4.12 20.09
C GLN A 13 8.46 -3.70 20.41
N LEU A 14 7.50 -3.94 19.61
CA LEU A 14 6.06 -3.83 19.93
C LEU A 14 5.27 -4.51 18.80
N PRO A 15 4.05 -4.93 19.07
CA PRO A 15 3.29 -5.70 18.10
C PRO A 15 3.28 -4.99 16.75
N MET A 16 3.78 -5.65 15.73
CA MET A 16 3.67 -5.20 14.36
C MET A 16 2.26 -5.48 13.87
N TYR A 17 1.54 -4.48 13.37
CA TYR A 17 0.16 -4.68 12.88
C TYR A 17 0.05 -5.86 11.90
N GLN A 18 1.04 -6.03 11.01
CA GLN A 18 1.12 -7.14 10.08
C GLN A 18 1.17 -8.52 10.75
N ARG A 19 1.74 -8.65 11.96
CA ARG A 19 1.85 -9.90 12.72
C ARG A 19 0.82 -10.05 13.81
N SER A 20 0.44 -8.96 14.48
CA SER A 20 -0.37 -8.95 15.70
C SER A 20 -1.75 -8.30 15.53
N GLY A 21 -2.07 -7.82 14.32
CA GLY A 21 -3.37 -7.19 14.04
C GLY A 21 -3.60 -5.94 14.90
N GLU A 22 -4.81 -5.81 15.43
CA GLU A 22 -5.30 -4.63 16.16
C GLU A 22 -4.50 -4.28 17.42
N LEU A 23 -3.88 -5.27 18.07
CA LEU A 23 -3.07 -5.07 19.29
C LEU A 23 -1.85 -4.14 19.06
N ALA A 24 -1.43 -3.95 17.81
CA ALA A 24 -0.31 -3.09 17.44
C ALA A 24 -0.71 -1.63 17.16
N TYR A 25 -2.00 -1.31 17.12
CA TYR A 25 -2.46 0.04 16.81
C TYR A 25 -2.42 0.93 18.04
N LYS A 26 -1.68 2.04 17.97
CA LYS A 26 -1.71 3.11 18.96
C LYS A 26 -2.52 4.27 18.40
N ALA A 27 -3.57 4.65 19.10
CA ALA A 27 -4.42 5.80 18.74
C ALA A 27 -3.78 7.14 19.20
N ASP A 28 -2.48 7.32 18.96
CA ASP A 28 -1.71 8.48 19.39
C ASP A 28 -0.48 8.68 18.49
N ILE A 29 -0.13 9.94 18.24
CA ILE A 29 1.07 10.35 17.48
C ILE A 29 2.16 10.98 18.37
N GLY A 30 2.01 10.95 19.68
CA GLY A 30 2.95 11.57 20.64
C GLY A 30 4.34 10.98 20.55
N ASN A 31 4.46 9.67 20.43
CA ASN A 31 5.75 8.97 20.35
C ASN A 31 6.56 9.40 19.12
N ILE A 32 5.93 9.45 17.93
CA ILE A 32 6.64 9.85 16.70
C ILE A 32 7.05 11.33 16.76
N VAL A 33 6.24 12.19 17.37
CA VAL A 33 6.58 13.61 17.59
C VAL A 33 7.81 13.73 18.50
N LEU A 34 7.84 13.00 19.63
CA LEU A 34 8.98 12.97 20.56
C LEU A 34 10.25 12.44 19.86
N ALA A 35 10.15 11.32 19.16
CA ALA A 35 11.28 10.72 18.45
C ALA A 35 11.84 11.65 17.39
N CYS A 36 10.98 12.23 16.54
CA CYS A 36 11.40 13.20 15.53
C CYS A 36 12.02 14.46 16.17
N GLY A 37 11.51 14.92 17.32
CA GLY A 37 12.12 16.00 18.09
C GLY A 37 13.56 15.69 18.48
N LYS A 38 13.81 14.49 19.02
CA LYS A 38 15.17 14.01 19.37
C LYS A 38 16.09 13.84 18.16
N LEU A 39 15.52 13.51 16.99
CA LEU A 39 16.24 13.41 15.71
C LEU A 39 16.47 14.76 15.02
N GLY A 40 16.12 15.90 15.65
CA GLY A 40 16.26 17.24 15.05
C GLY A 40 15.16 17.61 14.06
N ASN A 41 13.97 17.00 14.17
CA ASN A 41 12.79 17.24 13.32
C ASN A 41 13.05 16.99 11.81
N PRO A 42 13.55 15.82 11.40
CA PRO A 42 13.94 15.55 10.02
C PRO A 42 12.81 15.75 9.03
N HIS A 43 11.54 15.50 9.44
CA HIS A 43 10.34 15.69 8.62
C HIS A 43 10.08 17.14 8.19
N LYS A 44 10.79 18.13 8.72
CA LYS A 44 10.69 19.55 8.36
C LYS A 44 11.74 20.00 7.36
N THR A 45 12.65 19.12 6.94
CA THR A 45 13.82 19.49 6.11
C THR A 45 13.65 19.22 4.62
N PHE A 46 12.58 18.55 4.23
CA PHE A 46 12.24 18.22 2.84
C PHE A 46 10.77 18.52 2.54
N LYS A 47 10.45 18.72 1.29
CA LYS A 47 9.07 18.85 0.82
C LYS A 47 8.42 17.47 0.71
N SER A 48 7.08 17.40 0.83
CA SER A 48 6.40 16.12 0.78
C SER A 48 5.03 16.17 0.11
N VAL A 49 4.57 15.02 -0.40
CA VAL A 49 3.18 14.73 -0.78
C VAL A 49 2.67 13.65 0.16
N HIS A 50 1.50 13.82 0.74
CA HIS A 50 0.94 12.89 1.72
C HIS A 50 -0.28 12.17 1.15
N ILE A 51 -0.26 10.84 1.16
CA ILE A 51 -1.25 10.02 0.46
C ILE A 51 -1.91 9.04 1.43
N THR A 52 -3.25 9.10 1.51
CA THR A 52 -4.08 8.11 2.20
C THR A 52 -5.15 7.55 1.29
N GLY A 53 -5.87 6.54 1.76
CA GLY A 53 -7.01 5.90 1.09
C GLY A 53 -7.20 4.47 1.58
N THR A 54 -8.24 3.80 1.13
CA THR A 54 -8.40 2.37 1.37
C THR A 54 -7.56 1.59 0.38
N ASN A 55 -7.82 1.74 -0.90
CA ASN A 55 -7.09 1.12 -1.99
C ASN A 55 -6.35 2.18 -2.83
N GLY A 56 -5.33 1.78 -3.59
CA GLY A 56 -4.65 2.65 -4.55
C GLY A 56 -3.53 3.52 -3.98
N LYS A 57 -3.36 3.64 -2.65
CA LYS A 57 -2.30 4.46 -2.01
C LYS A 57 -0.92 4.20 -2.63
N GLY A 58 -0.44 2.97 -2.52
CA GLY A 58 0.89 2.58 -3.02
C GLY A 58 1.04 2.84 -4.52
N SER A 59 0.07 2.43 -5.35
CA SER A 59 0.11 2.68 -6.80
C SER A 59 0.21 4.17 -7.12
N THR A 60 -0.63 5.01 -6.50
CA THR A 60 -0.60 6.47 -6.68
C THR A 60 0.74 7.06 -6.21
N SER A 61 1.27 6.60 -5.07
CA SER A 61 2.57 7.02 -4.55
C SER A 61 3.71 6.71 -5.52
N HIS A 62 3.73 5.49 -6.06
CA HIS A 62 4.75 5.07 -7.04
C HIS A 62 4.63 5.83 -8.36
N MET A 63 3.40 6.07 -8.86
CA MET A 63 3.16 6.87 -10.06
C MET A 63 3.70 8.29 -9.92
N ILE A 64 3.39 8.97 -8.81
CA ILE A 64 3.88 10.33 -8.55
C ILE A 64 5.40 10.34 -8.38
N ALA A 65 5.96 9.39 -7.62
CA ALA A 65 7.41 9.28 -7.44
C ALA A 65 8.14 9.07 -8.77
N SER A 66 7.60 8.23 -9.66
CA SER A 66 8.16 7.97 -10.99
C SER A 66 8.20 9.25 -11.85
N VAL A 67 7.14 10.06 -11.83
CA VAL A 67 7.11 11.34 -12.55
C VAL A 67 8.16 12.33 -12.03
N PHE A 68 8.32 12.44 -10.71
CA PHE A 68 9.35 13.30 -10.12
C PHE A 68 10.77 12.84 -10.46
N GLN A 69 11.01 11.53 -10.51
CA GLN A 69 12.30 10.97 -10.93
C GLN A 69 12.59 11.29 -12.40
N GLU A 70 11.60 11.15 -13.31
CA GLU A 70 11.77 11.53 -14.74
C GLU A 70 11.98 13.05 -14.92
N ALA A 71 11.49 13.85 -13.98
CA ALA A 71 11.75 15.29 -13.95
C ALA A 71 13.13 15.66 -13.35
N GLY A 72 13.93 14.66 -12.91
CA GLY A 72 15.27 14.83 -12.39
C GLY A 72 15.37 15.19 -10.92
N TYR A 73 14.29 15.13 -10.16
CA TYR A 73 14.29 15.38 -8.71
C TYR A 73 14.78 14.17 -7.94
N LYS A 74 15.58 14.39 -6.88
CA LYS A 74 15.94 13.36 -5.91
C LYS A 74 14.70 13.05 -5.05
N THR A 75 14.03 11.95 -5.38
CA THR A 75 12.69 11.63 -4.89
C THR A 75 12.75 10.54 -3.83
N GLY A 76 12.33 10.87 -2.60
CA GLY A 76 12.05 9.90 -1.56
C GLY A 76 10.67 9.26 -1.76
N LEU A 77 10.55 7.98 -1.43
CA LEU A 77 9.28 7.24 -1.46
C LEU A 77 9.17 6.39 -0.19
N TYR A 78 8.13 6.65 0.59
CA TYR A 78 7.76 5.83 1.75
C TYR A 78 6.45 5.11 1.48
N THR A 79 6.45 3.77 1.53
CA THR A 79 5.27 2.92 1.30
C THR A 79 5.16 1.79 2.30
N SER A 80 3.95 1.26 2.49
CA SER A 80 3.71 0.12 3.37
C SER A 80 2.46 -0.68 2.95
N PRO A 81 2.44 -1.98 3.25
CA PRO A 81 3.54 -2.82 3.75
C PRO A 81 4.60 -3.13 2.68
N HIS A 82 5.74 -3.69 3.09
CA HIS A 82 6.69 -4.32 2.15
C HIS A 82 6.19 -5.71 1.73
N LEU A 83 6.70 -6.22 0.62
CA LEU A 83 6.45 -7.59 0.16
C LEU A 83 7.47 -8.57 0.77
N LYS A 84 8.73 -8.45 0.43
CA LYS A 84 9.82 -9.36 0.83
C LYS A 84 10.84 -8.73 1.76
N ASP A 85 11.35 -7.57 1.39
CA ASP A 85 12.44 -6.90 2.11
C ASP A 85 11.92 -5.67 2.84
N PHE A 86 12.21 -5.56 4.12
CA PHE A 86 11.87 -4.38 4.94
C PHE A 86 12.23 -3.06 4.25
N ARG A 87 13.36 -3.02 3.54
CA ARG A 87 13.91 -1.83 2.88
C ARG A 87 13.04 -1.31 1.73
N GLU A 88 12.11 -2.11 1.21
CA GLU A 88 11.14 -1.70 0.20
C GLU A 88 10.30 -0.50 0.67
N ARG A 89 10.14 -0.34 1.99
CA ARG A 89 9.38 0.76 2.60
C ARG A 89 10.02 2.13 2.40
N ILE A 90 11.34 2.19 2.18
CA ILE A 90 12.12 3.43 2.14
C ILE A 90 13.01 3.39 0.91
N ARG A 91 12.65 4.20 -0.09
CA ARG A 91 13.38 4.28 -1.35
C ARG A 91 13.77 5.72 -1.67
N ILE A 92 14.89 5.88 -2.38
CA ILE A 92 15.28 7.15 -3.01
C ILE A 92 15.62 6.84 -4.46
N ASN A 93 14.94 7.51 -5.40
CA ASN A 93 15.07 7.27 -6.84
C ASN A 93 14.96 5.77 -7.21
N GLY A 94 14.00 5.06 -6.61
CA GLY A 94 13.77 3.64 -6.81
C GLY A 94 14.67 2.70 -6.00
N GLU A 95 15.82 3.16 -5.54
CA GLU A 95 16.76 2.37 -4.78
C GLU A 95 16.35 2.27 -3.30
N MET A 96 16.36 1.05 -2.76
CA MET A 96 16.04 0.78 -1.36
C MET A 96 17.11 1.35 -0.45
N ILE A 97 16.74 1.84 0.74
CA ILE A 97 17.67 2.20 1.82
C ILE A 97 18.71 1.08 2.01
N SER A 98 19.98 1.45 2.18
CA SER A 98 21.05 0.45 2.35
C SER A 98 20.91 -0.31 3.68
N ARG A 99 21.39 -1.56 3.73
CA ARG A 99 21.44 -2.34 4.98
C ARG A 99 22.24 -1.61 6.05
N ASN A 100 23.34 -1.00 5.68
CA ASN A 100 24.18 -0.22 6.61
C ASN A 100 23.42 0.98 7.19
N SER A 101 22.67 1.71 6.36
CA SER A 101 21.84 2.84 6.87
C SER A 101 20.77 2.39 7.86
N VAL A 102 20.20 1.18 7.67
CA VAL A 102 19.25 0.60 8.63
C VAL A 102 19.97 0.24 9.94
N ILE A 103 21.13 -0.42 9.85
CA ILE A 103 21.95 -0.79 11.02
C ILE A 103 22.35 0.45 11.81
N ASP A 104 22.95 1.43 11.15
CA ASP A 104 23.42 2.68 11.77
C ASP A 104 22.28 3.41 12.48
N PHE A 105 21.11 3.48 11.85
CA PHE A 105 19.94 4.13 12.43
C PHE A 105 19.43 3.40 13.68
N VAL A 106 19.31 2.07 13.61
CA VAL A 106 18.84 1.27 14.74
C VAL A 106 19.82 1.33 15.90
N GLU A 107 21.12 1.11 15.65
CA GLU A 107 22.14 1.14 16.70
C GLU A 107 22.22 2.49 17.41
N SER A 108 22.09 3.58 16.65
CA SER A 108 22.14 4.94 17.21
C SER A 108 20.92 5.34 18.01
N ASN A 109 19.76 4.69 17.81
CA ASN A 109 18.50 5.17 18.35
C ASN A 109 17.72 4.14 19.18
N LYS A 110 18.14 2.87 19.23
CA LYS A 110 17.40 1.78 19.88
C LYS A 110 17.05 2.05 21.35
N GLU A 111 17.99 2.60 22.12
CA GLU A 111 17.78 2.90 23.54
C GLU A 111 16.70 3.97 23.70
N CYS A 112 16.83 5.09 22.96
CA CYS A 112 15.87 6.17 22.96
C CYS A 112 14.46 5.71 22.52
N PHE A 113 14.38 4.89 21.48
CA PHE A 113 13.09 4.40 20.98
C PHE A 113 12.43 3.41 21.93
N THR A 114 13.22 2.60 22.64
CA THR A 114 12.75 1.73 23.72
C THR A 114 12.18 2.54 24.88
N GLU A 115 12.87 3.60 25.34
CA GLU A 115 12.41 4.50 26.39
C GLU A 115 11.09 5.20 26.04
N ILE A 116 10.96 5.66 24.79
CA ILE A 116 9.71 6.28 24.27
C ILE A 116 8.59 5.23 24.16
N GLY A 117 8.94 3.96 24.02
CA GLY A 117 8.00 2.87 23.76
C GLY A 117 7.40 2.93 22.37
N MET A 118 8.24 3.16 21.34
CA MET A 118 7.81 3.25 19.94
C MET A 118 7.38 1.91 19.37
N SER A 119 6.32 1.93 18.56
CA SER A 119 5.92 0.79 17.74
C SER A 119 6.85 0.60 16.54
N PHE A 120 6.81 -0.60 15.95
CA PHE A 120 7.50 -0.91 14.69
C PHE A 120 7.20 0.15 13.60
N PHE A 121 5.94 0.55 13.45
CA PHE A 121 5.55 1.50 12.42
C PHE A 121 6.11 2.90 12.69
N GLU A 122 6.02 3.38 13.93
CA GLU A 122 6.60 4.67 14.34
C GLU A 122 8.13 4.71 14.10
N MET A 123 8.85 3.62 14.46
CA MET A 123 10.29 3.52 14.20
C MET A 123 10.61 3.54 12.71
N THR A 124 9.81 2.86 11.89
CA THR A 124 10.01 2.83 10.42
C THR A 124 9.78 4.20 9.80
N VAL A 125 8.74 4.94 10.25
CA VAL A 125 8.47 6.33 9.81
C VAL A 125 9.60 7.26 10.23
N ALA A 126 10.08 7.19 11.48
CA ALA A 126 11.20 7.98 11.96
C ALA A 126 12.49 7.71 11.14
N MET A 127 12.76 6.44 10.83
CA MET A 127 13.88 6.02 9.96
C MET A 127 13.75 6.62 8.56
N ALA A 128 12.56 6.57 7.95
CA ALA A 128 12.34 7.12 6.62
C ALA A 128 12.58 8.64 6.60
N PHE A 129 12.02 9.37 7.55
CA PHE A 129 12.21 10.82 7.62
C PHE A 129 13.67 11.20 7.89
N HIS A 130 14.36 10.48 8.78
CA HIS A 130 15.78 10.68 9.03
C HIS A 130 16.61 10.41 7.76
N HIS A 131 16.33 9.32 7.05
CA HIS A 131 17.02 8.97 5.81
C HIS A 131 16.82 10.01 4.71
N PHE A 132 15.58 10.45 4.48
CA PHE A 132 15.27 11.48 3.48
C PHE A 132 15.92 12.82 3.79
N SER A 133 15.95 13.22 5.07
CA SER A 133 16.64 14.42 5.54
C SER A 133 18.15 14.33 5.32
N LYS A 134 18.78 13.22 5.75
CA LYS A 134 20.22 12.96 5.61
C LYS A 134 20.65 12.98 4.14
N GLU A 135 19.85 12.36 3.29
CA GLU A 135 20.09 12.26 1.85
C GLU A 135 19.66 13.51 1.07
N LYS A 136 19.06 14.50 1.74
CA LYS A 136 18.61 15.77 1.14
C LYS A 136 17.73 15.56 -0.09
N VAL A 137 16.66 14.76 0.04
CA VAL A 137 15.71 14.61 -1.05
C VAL A 137 15.00 15.93 -1.37
N ASP A 138 14.72 16.18 -2.64
CA ASP A 138 13.99 17.39 -3.06
C ASP A 138 12.52 17.29 -2.63
N ILE A 139 11.94 16.08 -2.75
CA ILE A 139 10.57 15.77 -2.35
C ILE A 139 10.48 14.32 -1.87
N ALA A 140 9.60 14.08 -0.88
CA ALA A 140 9.26 12.73 -0.42
C ALA A 140 7.76 12.46 -0.64
N ILE A 141 7.46 11.35 -1.29
CA ILE A 141 6.10 10.84 -1.47
C ILE A 141 5.82 9.89 -0.31
N ILE A 142 4.87 10.23 0.55
CA ILE A 142 4.64 9.57 1.83
C ILE A 142 3.25 8.93 1.84
N GLU A 143 3.22 7.61 1.86
CA GLU A 143 2.00 6.82 2.04
C GLU A 143 1.69 6.64 3.53
N THR A 144 0.43 6.84 3.96
CA THR A 144 -0.02 6.48 5.31
C THR A 144 -0.06 4.97 5.48
N GLY A 145 0.21 4.49 6.69
CA GLY A 145 0.04 3.08 7.02
C GLY A 145 -1.43 2.71 7.20
N LEU A 146 -2.16 3.49 8.00
CA LEU A 146 -3.55 3.21 8.36
C LEU A 146 -4.31 4.50 8.68
N GLY A 147 -5.52 4.64 8.13
CA GLY A 147 -6.37 5.80 8.39
C GLY A 147 -5.77 7.09 7.84
N GLY A 148 -5.42 8.01 8.70
CA GLY A 148 -4.79 9.29 8.36
C GLY A 148 -4.57 10.15 9.60
N ARG A 149 -5.63 10.47 10.36
CA ARG A 149 -5.60 11.40 11.50
C ARG A 149 -4.53 11.05 12.55
N LEU A 150 -4.46 9.80 12.93
CA LEU A 150 -3.53 9.26 13.94
C LEU A 150 -2.42 8.40 13.34
N ASP A 151 -2.21 8.49 12.02
CA ASP A 151 -1.09 7.81 11.38
C ASP A 151 0.24 8.49 11.74
N SER A 152 1.28 7.71 12.01
CA SER A 152 2.59 8.25 12.40
C SER A 152 3.21 9.14 11.32
N THR A 153 2.80 9.00 10.05
CA THR A 153 3.26 9.88 8.98
C THR A 153 2.63 11.28 9.06
N ASN A 154 1.51 11.44 9.80
CA ASN A 154 0.71 12.66 9.80
C ASN A 154 1.31 13.85 10.59
N ILE A 155 2.57 13.76 10.98
CA ILE A 155 3.33 14.88 11.58
C ILE A 155 3.94 15.83 10.53
N ILE A 156 3.88 15.47 9.24
CA ILE A 156 4.37 16.31 8.14
C ILE A 156 3.37 17.43 7.78
N THR A 157 3.90 18.48 7.15
CA THR A 157 3.10 19.51 6.46
C THR A 157 3.42 19.39 4.97
N PRO A 158 2.58 18.70 4.18
CA PRO A 158 2.91 18.40 2.78
C PRO A 158 2.62 19.59 1.86
N GLU A 159 3.17 19.56 0.63
CA GLU A 159 2.78 20.47 -0.46
C GLU A 159 1.36 20.14 -0.98
N LEU A 160 0.95 18.86 -0.89
CA LEU A 160 -0.34 18.37 -1.34
C LEU A 160 -0.76 17.15 -0.52
N SER A 161 -2.04 17.09 -0.12
CA SER A 161 -2.66 15.89 0.46
C SER A 161 -3.51 15.17 -0.58
N ILE A 162 -3.51 13.82 -0.56
CA ILE A 162 -4.27 12.99 -1.52
C ILE A 162 -5.04 11.92 -0.76
N ILE A 163 -6.34 11.79 -1.04
CA ILE A 163 -7.20 10.72 -0.55
C ILE A 163 -7.67 9.92 -1.76
N THR A 164 -7.14 8.71 -1.97
CA THR A 164 -7.43 7.94 -3.18
C THR A 164 -8.88 7.49 -3.27
N ASN A 165 -9.36 6.80 -2.24
CA ASN A 165 -10.75 6.38 -2.08
C ASN A 165 -11.05 5.98 -0.63
N VAL A 166 -12.32 5.72 -0.34
CA VAL A 166 -12.77 5.18 0.95
C VAL A 166 -13.57 3.91 0.69
N GLY A 167 -13.22 2.84 1.39
CA GLY A 167 -13.93 1.56 1.42
C GLY A 167 -13.89 0.96 2.81
N LEU A 168 -14.71 -0.04 3.06
CA LEU A 168 -14.72 -0.77 4.32
C LEU A 168 -13.45 -1.63 4.42
N ASP A 169 -12.53 -1.21 5.25
CA ASP A 169 -11.33 -1.96 5.64
C ASP A 169 -10.90 -1.49 7.03
N HIS A 170 -10.30 -2.38 7.82
CA HIS A 170 -9.88 -2.07 9.19
C HIS A 170 -11.01 -1.47 10.08
N THR A 171 -12.22 -1.98 9.92
CA THR A 171 -13.44 -1.41 10.53
C THR A 171 -13.38 -1.36 12.05
N ASN A 172 -12.69 -2.29 12.69
CA ASN A 172 -12.50 -2.31 14.15
C ASN A 172 -11.62 -1.16 14.67
N LEU A 173 -10.82 -0.51 13.80
CA LEU A 173 -9.91 0.58 14.16
C LEU A 173 -10.36 1.93 13.63
N LEU A 174 -10.88 1.97 12.40
CA LEU A 174 -11.25 3.20 11.70
C LEU A 174 -12.74 3.51 11.81
N GLY A 175 -13.53 2.56 12.33
CA GLY A 175 -14.99 2.65 12.41
C GLY A 175 -15.68 1.77 11.37
N ASP A 176 -16.93 1.43 11.66
CA ASP A 176 -17.77 0.45 10.97
C ASP A 176 -18.58 1.02 9.81
N THR A 177 -18.42 2.32 9.51
CA THR A 177 -19.08 2.99 8.39
C THR A 177 -18.09 3.73 7.48
N ILE A 178 -18.47 3.92 6.23
CA ILE A 178 -17.69 4.68 5.22
C ILE A 178 -17.41 6.11 5.72
N GLU A 179 -18.37 6.74 6.38
CA GLU A 179 -18.27 8.10 6.89
C GLU A 179 -17.21 8.20 8.01
N LYS A 180 -17.21 7.26 8.95
CA LYS A 180 -16.19 7.21 10.03
C LYS A 180 -14.79 7.04 9.45
N ILE A 181 -14.63 6.12 8.50
CA ILE A 181 -13.36 5.89 7.81
C ILE A 181 -12.93 7.14 7.02
N ALA A 182 -13.89 7.85 6.38
CA ALA A 182 -13.63 9.10 5.67
C ALA A 182 -13.08 10.18 6.62
N ILE A 183 -13.67 10.35 7.82
CA ILE A 183 -13.21 11.29 8.85
C ILE A 183 -11.75 10.98 9.27
N GLU A 184 -11.42 9.72 9.52
CA GLU A 184 -10.05 9.32 9.85
C GLU A 184 -9.06 9.65 8.73
N LYS A 185 -9.44 9.39 7.46
CA LYS A 185 -8.60 9.73 6.30
C LYS A 185 -8.47 11.24 6.09
N ALA A 186 -9.54 12.00 6.29
CA ALA A 186 -9.53 13.47 6.21
C ALA A 186 -8.58 14.14 7.21
N GLY A 187 -8.12 13.41 8.22
CA GLY A 187 -7.10 13.90 9.16
C GLY A 187 -5.78 14.32 8.52
N ILE A 188 -5.47 13.89 7.28
CA ILE A 188 -4.30 14.37 6.54
C ILE A 188 -4.50 15.71 5.84
N ILE A 189 -5.72 16.23 5.75
CA ILE A 189 -5.98 17.57 5.21
C ILE A 189 -5.38 18.59 6.17
N LYS A 190 -4.51 19.47 5.68
CA LYS A 190 -3.78 20.44 6.48
C LYS A 190 -4.24 21.87 6.18
N PRO A 191 -4.14 22.80 7.14
CA PRO A 191 -4.53 24.21 6.91
C PRO A 191 -3.80 24.82 5.71
N ASN A 192 -4.56 25.43 4.80
CA ASN A 192 -4.07 26.10 3.57
C ASN A 192 -3.34 25.16 2.58
N ILE A 193 -3.42 23.86 2.73
CA ILE A 193 -2.81 22.87 1.81
C ILE A 193 -3.93 22.24 0.98
N ALA A 194 -3.79 22.24 -0.34
CA ALA A 194 -4.77 21.62 -1.23
C ALA A 194 -4.89 20.10 -0.99
N VAL A 195 -6.09 19.57 -1.24
CA VAL A 195 -6.37 18.13 -1.17
C VAL A 195 -6.99 17.62 -2.47
N VAL A 196 -6.44 16.53 -3.00
CA VAL A 196 -7.02 15.77 -4.12
C VAL A 196 -7.81 14.60 -3.59
N ILE A 197 -9.07 14.47 -4.05
CA ILE A 197 -9.93 13.31 -3.83
C ILE A 197 -9.92 12.48 -5.10
N GLY A 198 -9.43 11.24 -5.03
CA GLY A 198 -9.29 10.36 -6.19
C GLY A 198 -10.65 9.89 -6.71
N ARG A 199 -11.34 9.05 -5.93
CA ARG A 199 -12.69 8.59 -6.29
C ARG A 199 -13.75 9.55 -5.79
N TYR A 200 -14.62 10.00 -6.70
CA TYR A 200 -15.86 10.66 -6.31
C TYR A 200 -16.79 9.65 -5.62
N GLN A 201 -17.24 9.94 -4.41
CA GLN A 201 -18.18 9.14 -3.64
C GLN A 201 -19.17 10.08 -2.94
N GLU A 202 -20.47 9.94 -3.25
CA GLU A 202 -21.53 10.82 -2.73
C GLU A 202 -21.58 10.84 -1.20
N SER A 203 -21.31 9.70 -0.54
CA SER A 203 -21.33 9.58 0.93
C SER A 203 -20.15 10.28 1.61
N THR A 204 -19.00 10.41 0.96
CA THR A 204 -17.77 10.92 1.61
C THR A 204 -17.38 12.33 1.19
N LEU A 205 -17.74 12.74 -0.02
CA LEU A 205 -17.36 14.06 -0.54
C LEU A 205 -17.85 15.24 0.33
N PRO A 206 -19.09 15.24 0.86
CA PRO A 206 -19.54 16.30 1.76
C PRO A 206 -18.66 16.43 3.02
N ILE A 207 -18.23 15.30 3.59
CA ILE A 207 -17.34 15.24 4.77
C ILE A 207 -15.99 15.87 4.44
N PHE A 208 -15.40 15.48 3.32
CA PHE A 208 -14.11 16.04 2.89
C PHE A 208 -14.21 17.54 2.60
N LYS A 209 -15.33 18.00 2.00
CA LYS A 209 -15.56 19.40 1.71
C LYS A 209 -15.69 20.21 3.00
N GLU A 210 -16.50 19.78 3.96
CA GLU A 210 -16.64 20.44 5.26
C GLU A 210 -15.29 20.59 5.96
N ILE A 211 -14.50 19.50 6.03
CA ILE A 211 -13.17 19.52 6.68
C ILE A 211 -12.19 20.41 5.91
N ALA A 212 -12.21 20.38 4.58
CA ALA A 212 -11.37 21.24 3.76
C ALA A 212 -11.72 22.72 3.93
N ASP A 213 -13.01 23.06 3.95
CA ASP A 213 -13.50 24.44 4.16
C ASP A 213 -13.06 24.96 5.54
N THR A 214 -13.18 24.18 6.62
CA THR A 214 -12.72 24.57 7.97
C THR A 214 -11.22 24.83 8.04
N LYS A 215 -10.43 24.22 7.14
CA LYS A 215 -8.97 24.36 7.05
C LYS A 215 -8.51 25.32 5.97
N ASN A 216 -9.43 26.03 5.31
CA ASN A 216 -9.12 26.86 4.15
C ASN A 216 -8.29 26.10 3.10
N SER A 217 -8.63 24.84 2.86
CA SER A 217 -7.95 23.91 1.96
C SER A 217 -8.73 23.79 0.65
N LYS A 218 -8.07 24.04 -0.50
CA LYS A 218 -8.67 23.85 -1.82
C LYS A 218 -8.90 22.35 -2.06
N LEU A 219 -10.16 21.92 -2.20
CA LEU A 219 -10.49 20.53 -2.54
C LEU A 219 -10.69 20.37 -4.04
N ILE A 220 -10.02 19.40 -4.63
CA ILE A 220 -10.12 19.05 -6.04
C ILE A 220 -10.48 17.57 -6.15
N VAL A 221 -11.52 17.26 -6.93
CA VAL A 221 -11.85 15.88 -7.30
C VAL A 221 -11.06 15.52 -8.56
N SER A 222 -10.43 14.36 -8.55
CA SER A 222 -9.65 13.82 -9.67
C SER A 222 -10.50 13.75 -10.96
N LYS A 223 -9.88 14.09 -12.10
CA LYS A 223 -10.50 14.04 -13.41
C LYS A 223 -9.94 12.85 -14.20
N PRO A 224 -10.78 12.14 -14.99
CA PRO A 224 -10.31 11.10 -15.89
C PRO A 224 -9.20 11.61 -16.81
N THR A 225 -8.18 10.77 -17.02
CA THR A 225 -7.08 11.07 -17.95
C THR A 225 -7.06 10.06 -19.10
N THR A 226 -6.53 10.50 -20.25
CA THR A 226 -6.27 9.64 -21.42
C THR A 226 -4.86 9.06 -21.42
N LEU A 227 -4.04 9.42 -20.44
CA LEU A 227 -2.70 8.87 -20.28
C LEU A 227 -2.72 7.37 -19.99
N SER A 228 -1.60 6.72 -20.21
CA SER A 228 -1.40 5.29 -19.94
C SER A 228 -0.27 5.06 -18.96
N THR A 229 -0.29 3.91 -18.29
CA THR A 229 0.75 3.47 -17.35
C THR A 229 1.17 2.03 -17.69
N ASP A 230 2.38 1.64 -17.25
CA ASP A 230 2.88 0.26 -17.32
C ASP A 230 2.25 -0.67 -16.27
N LEU A 231 1.42 -0.14 -15.37
CA LEU A 231 0.67 -0.93 -14.40
C LEU A 231 -0.61 -1.48 -15.03
N LEU A 232 -0.71 -2.81 -15.16
CA LEU A 232 -1.71 -3.48 -16.00
C LEU A 232 -3.12 -3.63 -15.40
N GLY A 233 -3.30 -3.43 -14.09
CA GLY A 233 -4.61 -3.55 -13.44
C GLY A 233 -5.62 -2.51 -13.96
N SER A 234 -6.86 -2.92 -14.29
CA SER A 234 -7.90 -1.99 -14.78
C SER A 234 -8.22 -0.87 -13.78
N TYR A 235 -8.09 -1.15 -12.48
CA TYR A 235 -8.23 -0.21 -11.39
C TYR A 235 -7.12 0.86 -11.36
N GLN A 236 -6.02 0.65 -12.09
CA GLN A 236 -4.94 1.64 -12.21
C GLN A 236 -5.37 2.89 -12.99
N LYS A 237 -6.44 2.83 -13.79
CA LYS A 237 -6.97 4.03 -14.46
C LYS A 237 -7.43 5.09 -13.47
N GLU A 238 -8.02 4.68 -12.34
CA GLU A 238 -8.44 5.59 -11.27
C GLU A 238 -7.22 6.17 -10.54
N ASN A 239 -6.24 5.30 -10.20
CA ASN A 239 -5.01 5.73 -9.56
C ASN A 239 -4.21 6.68 -10.45
N LEU A 240 -4.15 6.40 -11.76
CA LEU A 240 -3.50 7.24 -12.75
C LEU A 240 -4.17 8.63 -12.87
N SER A 241 -5.51 8.66 -12.88
CA SER A 241 -6.26 9.91 -12.88
C SER A 241 -5.97 10.75 -11.63
N THR A 242 -5.92 10.10 -10.48
CA THR A 242 -5.58 10.72 -9.20
C THR A 242 -4.15 11.27 -9.20
N ALA A 243 -3.20 10.47 -9.67
CA ALA A 243 -1.80 10.87 -9.78
C ALA A 243 -1.62 12.03 -10.77
N ASN A 244 -2.27 11.96 -11.95
CA ASN A 244 -2.18 13.03 -12.95
C ASN A 244 -2.74 14.36 -12.44
N THR A 245 -3.95 14.36 -11.83
CA THR A 245 -4.54 15.56 -11.22
C THR A 245 -3.61 16.13 -10.13
N SER A 246 -2.95 15.26 -9.36
CA SER A 246 -2.00 15.67 -8.32
C SER A 246 -0.75 16.32 -8.92
N ILE A 247 -0.21 15.77 -10.01
CA ILE A 247 0.95 16.34 -10.72
C ILE A 247 0.61 17.71 -11.32
N GLU A 248 -0.59 17.85 -11.93
CA GLU A 248 -1.04 19.14 -12.47
C GLU A 248 -1.05 20.24 -11.38
N LEU A 249 -1.56 19.92 -10.18
CA LEU A 249 -1.54 20.86 -9.06
C LEU A 249 -0.13 21.15 -8.53
N LEU A 250 0.75 20.15 -8.52
CA LEU A 250 2.14 20.35 -8.11
C LEU A 250 2.88 21.25 -9.10
N ILE A 251 2.56 21.19 -10.40
CA ILE A 251 3.06 22.14 -11.42
C ILE A 251 2.53 23.57 -11.11
N GLU A 252 1.23 23.72 -10.79
CA GLU A 252 0.67 25.01 -10.35
C GLU A 252 1.40 25.57 -9.12
N LEU A 253 1.87 24.71 -8.21
CA LEU A 253 2.66 25.07 -7.05
C LEU A 253 4.14 25.39 -7.35
N GLY A 254 4.55 25.31 -8.64
CA GLY A 254 5.87 25.73 -9.10
C GLY A 254 6.87 24.60 -9.35
N TRP A 255 6.49 23.33 -9.24
CA TRP A 255 7.34 22.21 -9.60
C TRP A 255 7.55 22.16 -11.12
N LYS A 256 8.80 22.01 -11.57
CA LYS A 256 9.17 22.02 -13.00
C LYS A 256 9.07 20.59 -13.55
N ILE A 257 7.89 20.22 -14.01
CA ILE A 257 7.58 18.92 -14.59
C ILE A 257 7.02 19.15 -15.98
N SER A 258 7.65 18.62 -17.03
CA SER A 258 7.19 18.73 -18.41
C SER A 258 6.16 17.64 -18.75
N GLU A 259 5.37 17.83 -19.81
CA GLU A 259 4.47 16.79 -20.32
C GLU A 259 5.23 15.48 -20.63
N LYS A 260 6.45 15.59 -21.17
CA LYS A 260 7.32 14.43 -21.41
C LYS A 260 7.62 13.67 -20.11
N ASN A 261 7.96 14.38 -19.02
CA ASN A 261 8.21 13.74 -17.72
C ASN A 261 6.98 13.02 -17.19
N ILE A 262 5.77 13.59 -17.39
CA ILE A 262 4.51 12.96 -16.97
C ILE A 262 4.30 11.67 -17.76
N VAL A 263 4.38 11.71 -19.08
CA VAL A 263 4.17 10.55 -19.94
C VAL A 263 5.20 9.46 -19.67
N ASP A 264 6.48 9.80 -19.61
CA ASP A 264 7.56 8.84 -19.36
C ASP A 264 7.47 8.28 -17.94
N GLY A 265 7.17 9.14 -16.95
CA GLY A 265 7.01 8.73 -15.56
C GLY A 265 5.89 7.71 -15.38
N PHE A 266 4.73 7.91 -15.98
CA PHE A 266 3.63 6.95 -15.90
C PHE A 266 3.89 5.65 -16.68
N LYS A 267 4.67 5.68 -17.76
CA LYS A 267 5.06 4.50 -18.54
C LYS A 267 6.21 3.69 -17.93
N ASN A 268 6.94 4.26 -16.99
CA ASN A 268 8.12 3.66 -16.36
C ASN A 268 7.96 3.44 -14.85
N VAL A 269 6.73 3.34 -14.32
CA VAL A 269 6.50 3.23 -12.88
C VAL A 269 7.22 2.01 -12.29
N GLN A 270 7.08 0.85 -12.92
CA GLN A 270 7.74 -0.38 -12.44
C GLN A 270 9.27 -0.26 -12.52
N LYS A 271 9.79 0.27 -13.63
CA LYS A 271 11.23 0.47 -13.83
C LYS A 271 11.81 1.44 -12.80
N ASN A 272 11.16 2.58 -12.60
CA ASN A 272 11.65 3.67 -11.75
C ASN A 272 11.48 3.41 -10.26
N THR A 273 10.52 2.55 -9.86
CA THR A 273 10.15 2.40 -8.45
C THR A 273 10.09 0.96 -7.95
N SER A 274 10.29 -0.02 -8.85
CA SER A 274 10.25 -1.46 -8.55
C SER A 274 8.94 -1.92 -7.88
N LEU A 275 7.79 -1.31 -8.24
CA LEU A 275 6.48 -1.72 -7.73
C LEU A 275 6.11 -3.12 -8.23
N GLN A 276 5.75 -3.99 -7.29
CA GLN A 276 5.29 -5.36 -7.56
C GLN A 276 3.98 -5.67 -6.82
N GLY A 277 3.35 -6.80 -7.13
CA GLY A 277 2.15 -7.26 -6.44
C GLY A 277 0.88 -6.50 -6.81
N ARG A 278 0.85 -5.80 -7.94
CA ARG A 278 -0.32 -5.08 -8.48
C ARG A 278 -0.59 -5.54 -9.90
N TRP A 279 -1.40 -6.58 -10.05
CA TRP A 279 -1.65 -7.27 -11.31
C TRP A 279 -0.35 -7.65 -12.03
N THR A 280 0.57 -8.23 -11.26
CA THR A 280 1.91 -8.58 -11.78
C THR A 280 1.83 -9.87 -12.57
N VAL A 281 2.25 -9.83 -13.83
CA VAL A 281 2.36 -11.00 -14.69
C VAL A 281 3.67 -11.73 -14.39
N LEU A 282 3.57 -12.96 -13.89
CA LEU A 282 4.71 -13.81 -13.53
C LEU A 282 5.15 -14.72 -14.69
N ASN A 283 4.18 -15.13 -15.51
CA ASN A 283 4.41 -15.99 -16.67
C ASN A 283 3.32 -15.74 -17.72
N THR A 284 3.64 -15.98 -18.97
CA THR A 284 2.73 -15.76 -20.11
C THR A 284 2.07 -17.02 -20.63
N SER A 285 2.57 -18.22 -20.30
CA SER A 285 1.98 -19.51 -20.74
C SER A 285 2.32 -20.64 -19.76
N PRO A 286 1.38 -21.14 -18.94
CA PRO A 286 0.06 -20.53 -18.71
C PRO A 286 0.19 -19.11 -18.18
N LEU A 287 -0.77 -18.27 -18.53
CA LEU A 287 -0.82 -16.91 -18.00
C LEU A 287 -0.92 -16.97 -16.48
N THR A 288 0.05 -16.38 -15.80
CA THR A 288 0.13 -16.41 -14.33
C THR A 288 0.21 -14.99 -13.80
N ILE A 289 -0.75 -14.62 -12.97
CA ILE A 289 -0.90 -13.25 -12.44
C ILE A 289 -0.99 -13.31 -10.92
N CYS A 290 -0.39 -12.34 -10.24
CA CYS A 290 -0.61 -12.13 -8.82
C CYS A 290 -1.05 -10.71 -8.50
N ASP A 291 -1.89 -10.58 -7.45
CA ASP A 291 -2.33 -9.29 -6.93
C ASP A 291 -2.59 -9.34 -5.43
N THR A 292 -2.21 -8.28 -4.72
CA THR A 292 -2.34 -8.16 -3.26
C THR A 292 -3.69 -7.65 -2.78
N GLY A 293 -4.68 -7.49 -3.65
CA GLY A 293 -6.05 -7.14 -3.28
C GLY A 293 -6.62 -8.11 -2.23
N HIS A 294 -7.19 -7.57 -1.14
CA HIS A 294 -7.51 -8.36 0.04
C HIS A 294 -8.73 -7.85 0.82
N ASN A 295 -9.42 -6.85 0.33
CA ASN A 295 -10.70 -6.36 0.86
C ASN A 295 -11.79 -6.47 -0.20
N VAL A 296 -13.05 -6.27 0.20
CA VAL A 296 -14.23 -6.45 -0.67
C VAL A 296 -14.10 -5.66 -1.98
N ASP A 297 -13.79 -4.35 -1.90
CA ASP A 297 -13.64 -3.49 -3.09
C ASP A 297 -12.49 -3.95 -3.99
N GLY A 298 -11.35 -4.32 -3.41
CA GLY A 298 -10.18 -4.80 -4.15
C GLY A 298 -10.48 -6.11 -4.87
N ILE A 299 -11.06 -7.08 -4.16
CA ILE A 299 -11.42 -8.40 -4.75
C ILE A 299 -12.47 -8.25 -5.84
N LEU A 300 -13.47 -7.39 -5.66
CA LEU A 300 -14.47 -7.13 -6.70
C LEU A 300 -13.81 -6.66 -8.00
N MET A 301 -12.89 -5.70 -7.92
CA MET A 301 -12.16 -5.21 -9.09
C MET A 301 -11.29 -6.28 -9.75
N LEU A 302 -10.65 -7.15 -8.96
CA LEU A 302 -9.84 -8.25 -9.47
C LEU A 302 -10.70 -9.29 -10.21
N VAL A 303 -11.82 -9.69 -9.63
CA VAL A 303 -12.76 -10.64 -10.24
C VAL A 303 -13.32 -10.09 -11.55
N GLU A 304 -13.72 -8.83 -11.58
CA GLU A 304 -14.18 -8.16 -12.81
C GLU A 304 -13.09 -8.09 -13.90
N GLN A 305 -11.83 -8.02 -13.51
CA GLN A 305 -10.74 -8.05 -14.47
C GLN A 305 -10.42 -9.47 -14.94
N ILE A 306 -10.43 -10.46 -14.05
CA ILE A 306 -10.27 -11.88 -14.40
C ILE A 306 -11.32 -12.31 -15.44
N LYS A 307 -12.59 -11.91 -15.28
CA LYS A 307 -13.66 -12.19 -16.23
C LYS A 307 -13.42 -11.66 -17.66
N LYS A 308 -12.52 -10.69 -17.84
CA LYS A 308 -12.19 -10.12 -19.16
C LYS A 308 -11.05 -10.85 -19.87
N ILE A 309 -10.40 -11.80 -19.20
CA ILE A 309 -9.35 -12.64 -19.76
C ILE A 309 -9.97 -13.89 -20.38
N SER A 310 -9.51 -14.28 -21.57
CA SER A 310 -9.87 -15.54 -22.18
C SER A 310 -8.96 -16.66 -21.62
N TYR A 311 -9.53 -17.67 -21.03
CA TYR A 311 -8.83 -18.88 -20.54
C TYR A 311 -9.76 -20.11 -20.63
N GLU A 312 -9.16 -21.30 -20.56
CA GLU A 312 -9.95 -22.55 -20.51
C GLU A 312 -10.35 -22.88 -19.08
N ASN A 313 -9.41 -22.84 -18.14
CA ASN A 313 -9.64 -23.06 -16.72
C ASN A 313 -8.95 -21.97 -15.89
N LEU A 314 -9.56 -21.60 -14.77
CA LEU A 314 -8.99 -20.71 -13.78
C LEU A 314 -8.47 -21.52 -12.58
N HIS A 315 -7.16 -21.48 -12.35
CA HIS A 315 -6.52 -22.01 -11.16
C HIS A 315 -6.28 -20.87 -10.17
N PHE A 316 -6.99 -20.89 -9.02
CA PHE A 316 -6.93 -19.81 -8.05
C PHE A 316 -6.18 -20.23 -6.78
N VAL A 317 -4.95 -19.74 -6.58
CA VAL A 317 -4.17 -19.93 -5.36
C VAL A 317 -4.59 -18.85 -4.37
N LEU A 318 -5.30 -19.23 -3.30
CA LEU A 318 -5.93 -18.33 -2.35
C LEU A 318 -5.39 -18.53 -0.94
N GLY A 319 -4.79 -17.47 -0.37
CA GLY A 319 -4.42 -17.39 1.04
C GLY A 319 -4.91 -16.10 1.67
N MET A 320 -5.49 -16.17 2.86
CA MET A 320 -6.11 -15.04 3.56
C MET A 320 -5.55 -14.87 4.97
N VAL A 321 -5.83 -13.71 5.59
CA VAL A 321 -5.56 -13.44 7.01
C VAL A 321 -6.85 -13.51 7.80
N GLY A 322 -6.75 -13.91 9.09
CA GLY A 322 -7.91 -14.26 9.90
C GLY A 322 -8.72 -13.10 10.48
N ASP A 323 -8.31 -11.85 10.24
CA ASP A 323 -8.89 -10.64 10.84
C ASP A 323 -9.90 -9.90 9.95
N LYS A 324 -10.33 -10.51 8.84
CA LYS A 324 -11.24 -9.88 7.85
C LYS A 324 -12.58 -10.59 7.75
N SER A 325 -13.57 -9.90 7.20
CA SER A 325 -14.88 -10.49 6.84
C SER A 325 -14.70 -11.47 5.66
N ILE A 326 -14.18 -12.64 5.98
CA ILE A 326 -13.79 -13.68 5.01
C ILE A 326 -14.98 -14.07 4.14
N ASN A 327 -16.17 -14.21 4.73
CA ASN A 327 -17.37 -14.62 4.02
C ASN A 327 -17.78 -13.64 2.91
N ASP A 328 -17.65 -12.32 3.16
CA ASP A 328 -17.98 -11.30 2.16
C ASP A 328 -17.05 -11.38 0.95
N ILE A 329 -15.79 -11.71 1.19
CA ILE A 329 -14.78 -11.91 0.13
C ILE A 329 -15.05 -13.21 -0.64
N LEU A 330 -15.29 -14.33 0.06
CA LEU A 330 -15.51 -15.64 -0.57
C LEU A 330 -16.74 -15.63 -1.49
N ASN A 331 -17.80 -14.90 -1.10
CA ASN A 331 -19.01 -14.75 -1.92
C ASN A 331 -18.76 -14.09 -3.29
N LEU A 332 -17.70 -13.26 -3.42
CA LEU A 332 -17.35 -12.56 -4.65
C LEU A 332 -16.52 -13.40 -5.62
N LEU A 333 -15.87 -14.47 -5.13
CA LEU A 333 -14.90 -15.22 -5.91
C LEU A 333 -15.57 -16.10 -6.99
N PRO A 334 -14.89 -16.36 -8.14
CA PRO A 334 -15.40 -17.18 -9.23
C PRO A 334 -15.71 -18.61 -8.78
N LYS A 335 -16.93 -19.08 -9.00
CA LYS A 335 -17.37 -20.41 -8.53
C LYS A 335 -16.93 -21.55 -9.45
N ASP A 336 -16.53 -21.26 -10.66
CA ASP A 336 -16.03 -22.16 -11.69
C ASP A 336 -14.49 -22.36 -11.68
N ALA A 337 -13.80 -21.70 -10.71
CA ALA A 337 -12.36 -21.85 -10.55
C ALA A 337 -11.98 -23.13 -9.77
N ILE A 338 -10.77 -23.61 -10.03
CA ILE A 338 -10.13 -24.69 -9.26
C ILE A 338 -9.29 -24.04 -8.17
N TYR A 339 -9.68 -24.21 -6.89
CA TYR A 339 -9.03 -23.56 -5.77
C TYR A 339 -7.86 -24.37 -5.19
N TYR A 340 -6.82 -23.64 -4.79
CA TYR A 340 -5.65 -24.11 -4.04
C TYR A 340 -5.55 -23.24 -2.79
N PHE A 341 -6.21 -23.68 -1.71
CA PHE A 341 -6.23 -22.95 -0.45
C PHE A 341 -4.90 -23.10 0.26
N CYS A 342 -4.30 -21.99 0.71
CA CYS A 342 -2.98 -22.02 1.30
C CYS A 342 -2.85 -21.10 2.51
N LYS A 343 -1.82 -21.35 3.31
CA LYS A 343 -1.45 -20.54 4.46
C LYS A 343 -0.10 -19.89 4.22
N ALA A 344 -0.04 -18.56 4.32
CA ALA A 344 1.22 -17.83 4.34
C ALA A 344 1.96 -18.05 5.67
N ASP A 345 3.31 -17.99 5.65
CA ASP A 345 4.15 -18.20 6.85
C ASP A 345 4.16 -16.96 7.76
N ILE A 346 2.99 -16.62 8.28
CA ILE A 346 2.81 -15.55 9.28
C ILE A 346 1.83 -16.00 10.37
N PRO A 347 1.99 -15.53 11.63
CA PRO A 347 1.17 -15.97 12.76
C PRO A 347 -0.33 -15.76 12.59
N ARG A 348 -0.77 -14.68 11.91
CA ARG A 348 -2.19 -14.34 11.71
C ARG A 348 -2.78 -14.88 10.40
N ALA A 349 -2.02 -15.69 9.64
CA ALA A 349 -2.58 -16.33 8.45
C ALA A 349 -3.73 -17.25 8.85
N LEU A 350 -4.82 -17.19 8.11
CA LEU A 350 -5.92 -18.15 8.26
C LEU A 350 -5.43 -19.55 7.91
N SER A 351 -5.80 -20.54 8.70
CA SER A 351 -5.49 -21.94 8.39
C SER A 351 -6.10 -22.32 7.04
N GLU A 352 -5.33 -22.99 6.21
CA GLU A 352 -5.75 -23.47 4.89
C GLU A 352 -6.96 -24.40 4.96
N VAL A 353 -7.05 -25.19 6.04
CA VAL A 353 -8.19 -26.09 6.30
C VAL A 353 -9.45 -25.31 6.69
N GLU A 354 -9.31 -24.27 7.52
CA GLU A 354 -10.42 -23.39 7.87
C GLU A 354 -10.89 -22.57 6.67
N LEU A 355 -9.96 -22.11 5.82
CA LEU A 355 -10.27 -21.40 4.59
C LEU A 355 -11.04 -22.29 3.61
N GLU A 356 -10.58 -23.53 3.36
CA GLU A 356 -11.26 -24.52 2.52
C GLU A 356 -12.68 -24.80 3.04
N LYS A 357 -12.82 -25.02 4.35
CA LYS A 357 -14.12 -25.29 5.00
C LYS A 357 -15.09 -24.10 4.89
N SER A 358 -14.58 -22.88 4.99
CA SER A 358 -15.39 -21.68 4.81
C SER A 358 -15.77 -21.48 3.36
N ALA A 359 -14.82 -21.65 2.43
CA ALA A 359 -15.01 -21.55 1.00
C ALA A 359 -16.05 -22.54 0.44
N ALA A 360 -16.10 -23.75 0.99
CA ALA A 360 -17.07 -24.78 0.58
C ALA A 360 -18.53 -24.35 0.83
N LYS A 361 -18.79 -23.45 1.80
CA LYS A 361 -20.14 -22.91 2.06
C LYS A 361 -20.62 -21.99 0.93
N ASP A 362 -19.66 -21.38 0.22
CA ASP A 362 -19.89 -20.50 -0.92
C ASP A 362 -19.70 -21.22 -2.28
N ALA A 363 -19.69 -22.56 -2.26
CA ALA A 363 -19.48 -23.42 -3.44
C ALA A 363 -18.14 -23.17 -4.15
N LEU A 364 -17.08 -22.84 -3.40
CA LEU A 364 -15.72 -22.74 -3.89
C LEU A 364 -14.99 -24.04 -3.53
N TYR A 365 -14.60 -24.84 -4.54
CA TYR A 365 -14.07 -26.16 -4.34
C TYR A 365 -12.59 -26.26 -4.74
N GLY A 366 -11.81 -26.97 -3.93
CA GLY A 366 -10.39 -27.14 -4.17
C GLY A 366 -9.71 -28.05 -3.15
N LYS A 367 -8.42 -27.84 -2.97
CA LYS A 367 -7.59 -28.56 -1.99
C LYS A 367 -6.79 -27.59 -1.13
N SER A 368 -6.58 -27.94 0.13
CA SER A 368 -5.73 -27.19 1.06
C SER A 368 -4.27 -27.66 0.99
N PHE A 369 -3.35 -26.69 1.20
CA PHE A 369 -1.90 -26.85 1.18
C PHE A 369 -1.29 -26.08 2.34
N SER A 370 -0.36 -26.68 3.06
CA SER A 370 0.27 -26.09 4.24
C SER A 370 1.20 -24.89 3.93
N SER A 371 1.54 -24.69 2.66
CA SER A 371 2.34 -23.54 2.21
C SER A 371 1.82 -22.94 0.90
N VAL A 372 2.10 -21.65 0.69
CA VAL A 372 1.79 -20.97 -0.58
C VAL A 372 2.57 -21.59 -1.72
N LYS A 373 3.82 -21.94 -1.50
CA LYS A 373 4.70 -22.53 -2.51
C LYS A 373 4.14 -23.86 -3.02
N ASP A 374 3.71 -24.76 -2.13
CA ASP A 374 3.17 -26.07 -2.53
C ASP A 374 1.84 -25.92 -3.29
N ALA A 375 0.98 -24.99 -2.86
CA ALA A 375 -0.25 -24.65 -3.56
C ALA A 375 0.04 -24.14 -4.98
N PHE A 376 0.99 -23.24 -5.12
CA PHE A 376 1.38 -22.65 -6.40
C PHE A 376 2.01 -23.67 -7.34
N GLU A 377 2.94 -24.51 -6.87
CA GLU A 377 3.53 -25.59 -7.68
C GLU A 377 2.48 -26.62 -8.08
N SER A 378 1.52 -26.94 -7.20
CA SER A 378 0.39 -27.81 -7.56
C SER A 378 -0.49 -27.20 -8.65
N ALA A 379 -0.78 -25.90 -8.59
CA ALA A 379 -1.52 -25.19 -9.64
C ALA A 379 -0.77 -25.23 -10.97
N LYS A 380 0.54 -24.90 -10.96
CA LYS A 380 1.40 -24.94 -12.15
C LYS A 380 1.47 -26.32 -12.79
N SER A 381 1.55 -27.37 -11.98
CA SER A 381 1.66 -28.75 -12.49
C SER A 381 0.38 -29.25 -13.18
N LYS A 382 -0.77 -28.64 -12.89
CA LYS A 382 -2.08 -29.03 -13.44
C LYS A 382 -2.57 -28.11 -14.56
N ALA A 383 -2.07 -26.89 -14.59
CA ALA A 383 -2.47 -25.92 -15.58
C ALA A 383 -1.93 -26.26 -16.97
N SER A 384 -2.78 -26.19 -17.98
CA SER A 384 -2.42 -26.23 -19.39
C SER A 384 -2.01 -24.83 -19.89
N LYS A 385 -1.44 -24.77 -21.09
CA LYS A 385 -0.94 -23.51 -21.66
C LYS A 385 -2.00 -22.40 -21.83
N ASN A 386 -3.28 -22.80 -21.96
CA ASN A 386 -4.41 -21.88 -22.17
C ASN A 386 -5.14 -21.55 -20.86
N ASP A 387 -4.69 -22.07 -19.73
CA ASP A 387 -5.28 -21.80 -18.43
C ASP A 387 -4.76 -20.46 -17.85
N LEU A 388 -5.48 -19.94 -16.88
CA LEU A 388 -5.07 -18.81 -16.07
C LEU A 388 -4.74 -19.29 -14.66
N ILE A 389 -3.56 -18.94 -14.16
CA ILE A 389 -3.22 -19.09 -12.74
C ILE A 389 -3.29 -17.71 -12.10
N PHE A 390 -4.13 -17.56 -11.08
CA PHE A 390 -4.21 -16.33 -10.29
C PHE A 390 -3.78 -16.62 -8.85
N VAL A 391 -2.92 -15.76 -8.29
CA VAL A 391 -2.45 -15.87 -6.90
C VAL A 391 -2.81 -14.61 -6.13
N GLY A 392 -3.56 -14.75 -5.03
CA GLY A 392 -4.01 -13.58 -4.30
C GLY A 392 -4.68 -13.87 -2.96
N GLY A 393 -5.47 -12.87 -2.48
CA GLY A 393 -6.20 -12.89 -1.23
C GLY A 393 -5.46 -12.22 -0.06
N SER A 394 -4.14 -12.11 -0.11
CA SER A 394 -3.36 -11.31 0.84
C SER A 394 -2.01 -10.87 0.28
N THR A 395 -1.47 -9.79 0.82
CA THR A 395 -0.10 -9.34 0.53
C THR A 395 0.93 -10.43 0.84
N PHE A 396 0.73 -11.20 1.91
CA PHE A 396 1.66 -12.24 2.35
C PHE A 396 1.69 -13.44 1.40
N THR A 397 0.52 -13.86 0.91
CA THR A 397 0.42 -14.92 -0.10
C THR A 397 1.18 -14.54 -1.37
N VAL A 398 1.01 -13.32 -1.83
CA VAL A 398 1.70 -12.83 -3.04
C VAL A 398 3.21 -12.67 -2.79
N ALA A 399 3.63 -12.25 -1.61
CA ALA A 399 5.03 -12.07 -1.26
C ALA A 399 5.86 -13.37 -1.37
N GLU A 400 5.27 -14.53 -1.07
CA GLU A 400 5.99 -15.82 -1.09
C GLU A 400 6.24 -16.39 -2.50
N ILE A 401 5.58 -15.84 -3.53
CA ILE A 401 5.75 -16.30 -4.91
C ILE A 401 6.47 -15.29 -5.82
N LEU A 402 6.62 -14.04 -5.40
CA LEU A 402 7.41 -13.01 -6.07
C LEU A 402 8.91 -13.20 -5.82
#